data_e670ef79eb88cf01364e7a9cda1d10f5
#
_entry.id   e670ef79eb88cf01364e7a9cda1d10f5
#
_cell.length_a   1.000
_cell.length_b   1.000
_cell.length_c   1.000
_cell.angle_alpha   90.00
_cell.angle_beta   90.00
_cell.angle_gamma   90.00
#
_symmetry.space_group_name_H-M   'P 1'
#
loop_
_entity.id
_entity.type
_entity.pdbx_description
1 polymer ?
#
loop_
_entity_poly.entity_id
_entity_poly.type
_entity_poly.pdbx_seq_one_letter_code
_entity_poly.pdbx_strand_id
1 'polypeptide(L)'
;MNKSKDNSKGEVKRGAMVGRIIFEVVKFCITAFVITNIVNIILMGPLLPRFGRHAKGGKYFVSPTAQTVRTPSGSYFEFQQGGGCAGFSSAFVLRHSGVQIGGEEAFKDVPFQMKGGIAFPKGITGFFKKRGIKMSACSGNFSALQNELEKGRPVIVVIRSFVDKSYLHFATVTGYDEEKVYLADSIQSWVNVDKDGNAIEPALDTAPTSGESVYYNRTIPLEEFKKLWNTSMLKMPLYRNMFYVMK
;
A
#
# COMPACT_ATOMS: atom_id res chain seq x y z
N MET A 1 34.79 -43.13 44.44
CA MET A 1 35.01 -42.40 43.17
C MET A 1 33.87 -42.67 42.16
N ASN A 2 32.60 -42.36 42.42
CA ASN A 2 31.52 -42.69 41.49
C ASN A 2 30.44 -41.60 41.33
N LYS A 3 30.61 -40.39 41.91
CA LYS A 3 29.63 -39.27 41.76
C LYS A 3 29.81 -38.40 40.51
N SER A 4 30.97 -38.44 39.83
CA SER A 4 31.26 -37.57 38.69
C SER A 4 30.62 -38.04 37.35
N LYS A 5 30.40 -39.34 37.17
CA LYS A 5 29.80 -39.90 35.94
C LYS A 5 28.28 -39.73 35.85
N ASP A 6 27.60 -39.53 36.95
CA ASP A 6 26.14 -39.41 36.95
C ASP A 6 25.66 -37.98 36.59
N ASN A 7 26.44 -36.95 36.99
CA ASN A 7 26.15 -35.56 36.63
C ASN A 7 26.29 -35.30 35.11
N SER A 8 27.27 -35.87 34.45
CA SER A 8 27.48 -35.65 33.01
C SER A 8 26.37 -36.27 32.14
N LYS A 9 25.80 -37.41 32.56
CA LYS A 9 24.65 -38.01 31.86
C LYS A 9 23.36 -37.21 32.03
N GLY A 10 23.17 -36.53 33.17
CA GLY A 10 22.05 -35.64 33.44
C GLY A 10 22.08 -34.38 32.58
N GLU A 11 23.26 -33.77 32.43
CA GLU A 11 23.45 -32.58 31.62
C GLU A 11 23.27 -32.86 30.13
N VAL A 12 23.78 -33.98 29.61
CA VAL A 12 23.59 -34.39 28.20
C VAL A 12 22.11 -34.65 27.90
N LYS A 13 21.36 -35.30 28.82
CA LYS A 13 19.93 -35.52 28.63
C LYS A 13 19.12 -34.21 28.65
N ARG A 14 19.48 -33.25 29.52
CA ARG A 14 18.85 -31.91 29.55
C ARG A 14 19.15 -31.13 28.28
N GLY A 15 20.37 -31.16 27.78
CA GLY A 15 20.75 -30.51 26.52
C GLY A 15 19.98 -31.08 25.31
N ALA A 16 19.85 -32.41 25.23
CA ALA A 16 19.06 -33.05 24.19
C ALA A 16 17.55 -32.71 24.25
N MET A 17 16.99 -32.63 25.46
CA MET A 17 15.60 -32.23 25.68
C MET A 17 15.35 -30.78 25.27
N VAL A 18 16.24 -29.85 25.67
CA VAL A 18 16.15 -28.44 25.29
C VAL A 18 16.28 -28.28 23.79
N GLY A 19 17.23 -28.98 23.14
CA GLY A 19 17.37 -28.96 21.67
C GLY A 19 16.10 -29.43 20.94
N ARG A 20 15.43 -30.47 21.45
CA ARG A 20 14.16 -30.96 20.89
C ARG A 20 13.04 -29.96 21.05
N ILE A 21 12.92 -29.29 22.21
CA ILE A 21 11.91 -28.25 22.44
C ILE A 21 12.13 -27.10 21.48
N ILE A 22 13.37 -26.60 21.34
CA ILE A 22 13.72 -25.53 20.41
C ILE A 22 13.34 -25.91 18.99
N PHE A 23 13.65 -27.14 18.56
CA PHE A 23 13.33 -27.63 17.21
C PHE A 23 11.81 -27.64 16.97
N GLU A 24 10.99 -28.15 17.89
CA GLU A 24 9.53 -28.15 17.74
C GLU A 24 8.94 -26.74 17.75
N VAL A 25 9.48 -25.81 18.55
CA VAL A 25 9.07 -24.40 18.54
C VAL A 25 9.39 -23.75 17.18
N VAL A 26 10.60 -23.95 16.66
CA VAL A 26 11.01 -23.41 15.35
C VAL A 26 10.13 -23.98 14.23
N LYS A 27 9.89 -25.28 14.23
CA LYS A 27 9.00 -25.95 13.29
C LYS A 27 7.57 -25.40 13.35
N PHE A 28 7.02 -25.20 14.55
CA PHE A 28 5.72 -24.58 14.74
C PHE A 28 5.68 -23.14 14.17
N CYS A 29 6.69 -22.32 14.46
CA CYS A 29 6.78 -20.94 13.95
C CYS A 29 6.83 -20.91 12.42
N ILE A 30 7.64 -21.78 11.79
CA ILE A 30 7.72 -21.89 10.34
C ILE A 30 6.37 -22.31 9.74
N THR A 31 5.74 -23.33 10.33
CA THR A 31 4.43 -23.83 9.85
C THR A 31 3.36 -22.72 9.96
N ALA A 32 3.29 -22.04 11.10
CA ALA A 32 2.38 -20.91 11.30
C ALA A 32 2.64 -19.78 10.31
N PHE A 33 3.90 -19.44 10.06
CA PHE A 33 4.28 -18.43 9.06
C PHE A 33 3.82 -18.83 7.65
N VAL A 34 4.06 -20.07 7.24
CA VAL A 34 3.65 -20.57 5.90
C VAL A 34 2.13 -20.54 5.76
N ILE A 35 1.39 -21.07 6.74
CA ILE A 35 -0.08 -21.07 6.71
C ILE A 35 -0.62 -19.64 6.64
N THR A 36 -0.11 -18.74 7.46
CA THR A 36 -0.53 -17.33 7.47
C THR A 36 -0.33 -16.69 6.10
N ASN A 37 0.81 -16.94 5.43
CA ASN A 37 1.06 -16.38 4.10
C ASN A 37 0.20 -17.03 3.01
N ILE A 38 -0.11 -18.32 3.08
CA ILE A 38 -1.06 -18.96 2.18
C ILE A 38 -2.45 -18.32 2.31
N VAL A 39 -2.94 -18.13 3.53
CA VAL A 39 -4.22 -17.46 3.79
C VAL A 39 -4.21 -16.02 3.23
N ASN A 40 -3.12 -15.29 3.45
CA ASN A 40 -2.97 -13.94 2.90
C ASN A 40 -3.00 -13.95 1.36
N ILE A 41 -2.31 -14.88 0.69
CA ILE A 41 -2.35 -14.99 -0.77
C ILE A 41 -3.78 -15.26 -1.28
N ILE A 42 -4.54 -16.08 -0.58
CA ILE A 42 -5.93 -16.38 -0.92
C ILE A 42 -6.82 -15.13 -0.76
N LEU A 43 -6.66 -14.39 0.34
CA LEU A 43 -7.52 -13.25 0.68
C LEU A 43 -7.08 -11.96 -0.01
N MET A 44 -5.80 -11.68 -0.02
CA MET A 44 -5.22 -10.40 -0.43
C MET A 44 -4.65 -10.43 -1.86
N GLY A 45 -4.35 -11.62 -2.37
CA GLY A 45 -3.69 -11.84 -3.65
C GLY A 45 -2.16 -11.94 -3.53
N PRO A 46 -1.51 -12.51 -4.58
CA PRO A 46 -0.06 -12.63 -4.60
C PRO A 46 0.60 -11.26 -4.81
N LEU A 47 1.72 -11.05 -4.12
CA LEU A 47 2.57 -9.89 -4.31
C LEU A 47 3.84 -10.28 -5.08
N LEU A 48 4.17 -9.49 -6.08
CA LEU A 48 5.41 -9.63 -6.83
C LEU A 48 6.49 -8.76 -6.20
N PRO A 49 7.63 -9.32 -5.77
CA PRO A 49 8.75 -8.52 -5.29
C PRO A 49 9.24 -7.59 -6.39
N ARG A 50 9.43 -6.30 -6.07
CA ARG A 50 9.89 -5.32 -7.03
C ARG A 50 10.80 -4.29 -6.36
N PHE A 51 12.07 -4.42 -6.61
CA PHE A 51 13.08 -3.52 -6.07
C PHE A 51 13.72 -2.75 -7.22
N GLY A 52 13.90 -1.46 -7.02
CA GLY A 52 14.57 -0.58 -7.97
C GLY A 52 15.81 0.06 -7.34
N ARG A 53 16.67 0.57 -8.22
CA ARG A 53 17.72 1.53 -7.87
C ARG A 53 17.37 2.83 -8.59
N HIS A 54 17.29 3.91 -7.84
CA HIS A 54 16.99 5.22 -8.36
C HIS A 54 18.21 6.11 -8.21
N ALA A 55 18.68 6.65 -9.32
CA ALA A 55 19.89 7.47 -9.37
C ALA A 55 19.60 8.96 -9.66
N LYS A 56 18.31 9.31 -9.89
CA LYS A 56 17.91 10.67 -10.24
C LYS A 56 17.37 11.39 -9.01
N GLY A 57 17.93 12.56 -8.72
CA GLY A 57 17.34 13.52 -7.81
C GLY A 57 16.35 14.44 -8.54
N GLY A 58 15.66 15.31 -7.79
CA GLY A 58 14.76 16.32 -8.33
C GLY A 58 13.28 15.97 -8.23
N LYS A 59 12.45 16.90 -8.70
CA LYS A 59 10.98 16.84 -8.66
C LYS A 59 10.43 16.19 -9.92
N TYR A 60 9.53 15.24 -9.77
CA TYR A 60 8.89 14.53 -10.87
C TYR A 60 7.37 14.42 -10.68
N PHE A 61 6.63 14.63 -11.74
CA PHE A 61 5.20 14.34 -11.83
C PHE A 61 4.89 13.50 -13.06
N VAL A 62 3.94 12.57 -12.93
CA VAL A 62 3.37 11.92 -14.11
C VAL A 62 2.58 12.94 -14.90
N SER A 63 2.95 13.16 -16.15
CA SER A 63 2.22 14.07 -17.03
C SER A 63 0.85 13.48 -17.35
N PRO A 64 -0.28 14.12 -16.99
CA PRO A 64 -1.55 13.75 -17.57
C PRO A 64 -1.54 14.17 -19.04
N THR A 65 -2.05 13.32 -19.89
CA THR A 65 -2.50 13.80 -21.19
C THR A 65 -3.69 14.74 -20.94
N ALA A 66 -3.56 15.99 -21.31
CA ALA A 66 -4.36 17.12 -20.83
C ALA A 66 -5.90 16.97 -20.99
N GLN A 67 -6.38 16.03 -21.79
CA GLN A 67 -7.81 15.81 -22.03
C GLN A 67 -8.47 14.74 -21.17
N THR A 68 -7.73 13.90 -20.49
CA THR A 68 -8.23 12.60 -20.01
C THR A 68 -8.35 12.47 -18.50
N VAL A 69 -7.72 13.32 -17.71
CA VAL A 69 -7.67 13.19 -16.25
C VAL A 69 -8.90 13.75 -15.54
N ARG A 70 -9.72 14.53 -16.26
CA ARG A 70 -10.94 15.09 -15.66
C ARG A 70 -12.00 14.02 -15.39
N THR A 71 -12.65 14.17 -14.26
CA THR A 71 -13.82 13.38 -13.91
C THR A 71 -14.99 13.70 -14.84
N PRO A 72 -16.04 12.88 -14.87
CA PRO A 72 -17.28 13.21 -15.59
C PRO A 72 -17.88 14.56 -15.18
N SER A 73 -17.65 15.02 -13.94
CA SER A 73 -18.08 16.35 -13.46
C SER A 73 -17.13 17.50 -13.85
N GLY A 74 -16.03 17.22 -14.54
CA GLY A 74 -15.08 18.22 -15.01
C GLY A 74 -13.96 18.60 -14.01
N SER A 75 -13.98 18.09 -12.78
CA SER A 75 -12.89 18.27 -11.79
C SER A 75 -11.74 17.30 -12.07
N TYR A 76 -10.57 17.53 -11.46
CA TYR A 76 -9.44 16.59 -11.57
C TYR A 76 -9.52 15.47 -10.52
N PHE A 77 -10.08 15.77 -9.36
CA PHE A 77 -10.17 14.85 -8.22
C PHE A 77 -11.62 14.61 -7.85
N GLU A 78 -11.89 13.41 -7.37
CA GLU A 78 -13.17 13.02 -6.80
C GLU A 78 -12.96 12.64 -5.34
N PHE A 79 -13.90 13.03 -4.49
CA PHE A 79 -13.86 12.71 -3.08
C PHE A 79 -14.90 11.67 -2.73
N GLN A 80 -14.46 10.65 -1.99
CA GLN A 80 -15.34 9.58 -1.52
C GLN A 80 -16.21 10.06 -0.36
N GLN A 81 -17.45 9.60 -0.33
CA GLN A 81 -18.33 9.72 0.81
C GLN A 81 -18.40 8.37 1.54
N GLY A 82 -17.57 8.20 2.57
CA GLY A 82 -17.42 6.93 3.27
C GLY A 82 -16.32 6.05 2.67
N GLY A 83 -16.63 4.79 2.35
CA GLY A 83 -15.69 3.85 1.73
C GLY A 83 -15.54 4.05 0.23
N GLY A 84 -14.75 3.19 -0.42
CA GLY A 84 -14.63 3.18 -1.88
C GLY A 84 -13.28 3.60 -2.44
N CYS A 85 -12.29 3.91 -1.61
CA CYS A 85 -10.96 4.36 -2.04
C CYS A 85 -10.32 3.50 -3.15
N ALA A 86 -10.61 2.19 -3.18
CA ALA A 86 -10.17 1.29 -4.23
C ALA A 86 -10.72 1.68 -5.63
N GLY A 87 -11.99 2.07 -5.69
CA GLY A 87 -12.62 2.54 -6.93
C GLY A 87 -12.08 3.89 -7.37
N PHE A 88 -11.97 4.84 -6.46
CA PHE A 88 -11.49 6.19 -6.76
C PHE A 88 -10.04 6.20 -7.23
N SER A 89 -9.15 5.44 -6.56
CA SER A 89 -7.77 5.29 -7.01
C SER A 89 -7.67 4.57 -8.37
N SER A 90 -8.51 3.56 -8.60
CA SER A 90 -8.57 2.86 -9.88
C SER A 90 -9.12 3.74 -11.00
N ALA A 91 -10.15 4.55 -10.73
CA ALA A 91 -10.71 5.51 -11.68
C ALA A 91 -9.68 6.56 -12.09
N PHE A 92 -8.91 7.09 -11.13
CA PHE A 92 -7.84 8.04 -11.43
C PHE A 92 -6.81 7.45 -12.41
N VAL A 93 -6.33 6.21 -12.16
CA VAL A 93 -5.38 5.53 -13.06
C VAL A 93 -5.99 5.26 -14.44
N LEU A 94 -7.26 4.88 -14.52
CA LEU A 94 -7.95 4.68 -15.81
C LEU A 94 -8.10 5.98 -16.59
N ARG A 95 -8.50 7.07 -15.93
CA ARG A 95 -8.61 8.38 -16.58
C ARG A 95 -7.26 8.84 -17.12
N HIS A 96 -6.19 8.63 -16.36
CA HIS A 96 -4.82 8.89 -16.82
C HIS A 96 -4.45 8.07 -18.08
N SER A 97 -5.08 6.93 -18.28
CA SER A 97 -4.92 6.07 -19.48
C SER A 97 -5.96 6.36 -20.56
N GLY A 98 -6.77 7.41 -20.43
CA GLY A 98 -7.76 7.82 -21.41
C GLY A 98 -9.16 7.21 -21.25
N VAL A 99 -9.39 6.42 -20.20
CA VAL A 99 -10.71 5.82 -19.95
C VAL A 99 -11.50 6.69 -18.99
N GLN A 100 -12.60 7.28 -19.46
CA GLN A 100 -13.49 8.11 -18.64
C GLN A 100 -14.36 7.24 -17.73
N ILE A 101 -14.16 7.38 -16.42
CA ILE A 101 -14.92 6.67 -15.39
C ILE A 101 -14.89 7.45 -14.07
N GLY A 102 -16.00 7.46 -13.34
CA GLY A 102 -16.10 8.03 -12.00
C GLY A 102 -15.64 7.05 -10.92
N GLY A 103 -15.24 7.58 -9.76
CA GLY A 103 -14.74 6.77 -8.64
C GLY A 103 -15.79 5.82 -8.07
N GLU A 104 -17.02 6.28 -7.89
CA GLU A 104 -18.12 5.43 -7.42
C GLU A 104 -18.54 4.38 -8.42
N GLU A 105 -18.56 4.74 -9.70
CA GLU A 105 -18.83 3.79 -10.78
C GLU A 105 -17.76 2.70 -10.81
N ALA A 106 -16.49 3.08 -10.76
CA ALA A 106 -15.38 2.15 -10.69
C ALA A 106 -15.50 1.24 -9.46
N PHE A 107 -15.88 1.80 -8.30
CA PHE A 107 -16.00 1.02 -7.07
C PHE A 107 -17.06 -0.07 -7.16
N LYS A 108 -18.21 0.17 -7.80
CA LYS A 108 -19.25 -0.85 -8.01
C LYS A 108 -18.72 -2.09 -8.71
N ASP A 109 -17.73 -1.93 -9.57
CA ASP A 109 -17.12 -3.01 -10.35
C ASP A 109 -15.93 -3.69 -9.66
N VAL A 110 -15.38 -3.11 -8.59
CA VAL A 110 -14.27 -3.72 -7.83
C VAL A 110 -14.76 -5.02 -7.20
N PRO A 111 -14.18 -6.17 -7.51
CA PRO A 111 -14.55 -7.42 -6.85
C PRO A 111 -13.98 -7.50 -5.43
N PHE A 112 -14.46 -8.47 -4.65
CA PHE A 112 -14.00 -8.73 -3.28
C PHE A 112 -14.18 -7.54 -2.34
N GLN A 113 -15.37 -6.97 -2.37
CA GLN A 113 -15.79 -5.91 -1.44
C GLN A 113 -16.37 -6.52 -0.14
N MET A 114 -16.19 -5.77 0.94
CA MET A 114 -16.86 -5.99 2.22
C MET A 114 -17.89 -4.88 2.46
N LYS A 115 -18.81 -5.12 3.40
CA LYS A 115 -19.73 -4.08 3.88
C LYS A 115 -18.94 -2.84 4.36
N GLY A 116 -19.47 -1.65 4.13
CA GLY A 116 -18.85 -0.39 4.53
C GLY A 116 -17.84 0.18 3.52
N GLY A 117 -17.86 -0.29 2.27
CA GLY A 117 -17.04 0.29 1.20
C GLY A 117 -15.57 -0.11 1.23
N ILE A 118 -15.25 -1.21 1.90
CA ILE A 118 -13.89 -1.74 1.98
C ILE A 118 -13.69 -2.77 0.88
N ALA A 119 -12.57 -2.70 0.15
CA ALA A 119 -12.17 -3.72 -0.82
C ALA A 119 -10.87 -4.40 -0.39
N PHE A 120 -10.79 -5.71 -0.63
CA PHE A 120 -9.52 -6.42 -0.47
C PHE A 120 -8.51 -6.00 -1.54
N PRO A 121 -7.19 -6.01 -1.25
CA PRO A 121 -6.15 -5.66 -2.21
C PRO A 121 -6.24 -6.38 -3.55
N LYS A 122 -6.63 -7.66 -3.58
CA LYS A 122 -6.86 -8.40 -4.84
C LYS A 122 -8.01 -7.83 -5.69
N GLY A 123 -8.88 -7.01 -5.10
CA GLY A 123 -9.96 -6.33 -5.81
C GLY A 123 -9.43 -5.39 -6.89
N ILE A 124 -8.34 -4.69 -6.64
CA ILE A 124 -7.70 -3.79 -7.62
C ILE A 124 -7.29 -4.60 -8.87
N THR A 125 -6.51 -5.66 -8.71
CA THR A 125 -6.08 -6.47 -9.86
C THR A 125 -7.25 -7.13 -10.58
N GLY A 126 -8.28 -7.54 -9.85
CA GLY A 126 -9.52 -8.10 -10.40
C GLY A 126 -10.31 -7.09 -11.23
N PHE A 127 -10.42 -5.85 -10.76
CA PHE A 127 -11.07 -4.75 -11.45
C PHE A 127 -10.42 -4.45 -12.82
N PHE A 128 -9.09 -4.31 -12.84
CA PHE A 128 -8.37 -4.05 -14.09
C PHE A 128 -8.41 -5.26 -15.03
N LYS A 129 -8.33 -6.49 -14.50
CA LYS A 129 -8.43 -7.72 -15.29
C LYS A 129 -9.77 -7.81 -16.04
N LYS A 130 -10.89 -7.47 -15.39
CA LYS A 130 -12.22 -7.41 -16.05
C LYS A 130 -12.25 -6.48 -17.26
N ARG A 131 -11.36 -5.50 -17.32
CA ARG A 131 -11.22 -4.52 -18.41
C ARG A 131 -10.12 -4.85 -19.42
N GLY A 132 -9.56 -6.06 -19.33
CA GLY A 132 -8.46 -6.49 -20.21
C GLY A 132 -7.11 -5.81 -19.89
N ILE A 133 -7.02 -5.07 -18.80
CA ILE A 133 -5.81 -4.35 -18.41
C ILE A 133 -5.00 -5.20 -17.42
N LYS A 134 -3.72 -5.37 -17.71
CA LYS A 134 -2.81 -6.11 -16.84
C LYS A 134 -2.29 -5.23 -15.72
N MET A 135 -2.78 -5.47 -14.51
CA MET A 135 -2.33 -4.82 -13.28
C MET A 135 -1.61 -5.83 -12.40
N SER A 136 -0.47 -5.48 -11.85
CA SER A 136 0.30 -6.32 -10.92
C SER A 136 0.33 -5.69 -9.55
N ALA A 137 0.00 -6.48 -8.52
CA ALA A 137 0.24 -6.12 -7.13
C ALA A 137 1.71 -6.42 -6.79
N CYS A 138 2.40 -5.46 -6.24
CA CYS A 138 3.83 -5.51 -5.94
C CYS A 138 4.12 -5.17 -4.48
N SER A 139 5.26 -5.64 -3.99
CA SER A 139 5.89 -5.22 -2.74
C SER A 139 7.33 -4.81 -3.04
N GLY A 140 7.79 -3.67 -2.51
CA GLY A 140 9.13 -3.23 -2.87
C GLY A 140 9.67 -2.05 -2.08
N ASN A 141 10.59 -1.33 -2.70
CA ASN A 141 11.21 -0.12 -2.14
C ASN A 141 10.73 1.14 -2.88
N PHE A 142 11.01 2.30 -2.31
CA PHE A 142 10.61 3.58 -2.88
C PHE A 142 11.21 3.82 -4.28
N SER A 143 12.44 3.37 -4.51
CA SER A 143 13.08 3.45 -5.83
C SER A 143 12.32 2.69 -6.92
N ALA A 144 11.70 1.56 -6.59
CA ALA A 144 10.86 0.84 -7.54
C ALA A 144 9.59 1.63 -7.88
N LEU A 145 9.00 2.34 -6.91
CA LEU A 145 7.86 3.23 -7.12
C LEU A 145 8.27 4.42 -8.00
N GLN A 146 9.39 5.08 -7.70
CA GLN A 146 9.93 6.18 -8.51
C GLN A 146 10.14 5.76 -9.97
N ASN A 147 10.73 4.58 -10.20
CA ASN A 147 10.94 4.05 -11.55
C ASN A 147 9.63 3.85 -12.34
N GLU A 148 8.51 3.55 -11.69
CA GLU A 148 7.21 3.45 -12.39
C GLU A 148 6.62 4.83 -12.67
N LEU A 149 6.74 5.77 -11.74
CA LEU A 149 6.31 7.16 -11.96
C LEU A 149 7.08 7.78 -13.14
N GLU A 150 8.40 7.56 -13.22
CA GLU A 150 9.25 8.08 -14.31
C GLU A 150 8.91 7.50 -15.69
N LYS A 151 8.19 6.37 -15.74
CA LYS A 151 7.60 5.84 -16.99
C LYS A 151 6.27 6.52 -17.34
N GLY A 152 5.90 7.58 -16.61
CA GLY A 152 4.64 8.28 -16.82
C GLY A 152 3.42 7.55 -16.26
N ARG A 153 3.58 6.65 -15.29
CA ARG A 153 2.51 5.81 -14.75
C ARG A 153 2.18 6.22 -13.31
N PRO A 154 0.96 6.69 -13.03
CA PRO A 154 0.51 6.86 -11.66
C PRO A 154 0.43 5.50 -10.96
N VAL A 155 0.81 5.45 -9.69
CA VAL A 155 0.96 4.20 -8.94
C VAL A 155 -0.02 4.16 -7.78
N ILE A 156 -0.95 3.21 -7.79
CA ILE A 156 -1.82 2.98 -6.62
C ILE A 156 -0.97 2.36 -5.50
N VAL A 157 -1.03 2.94 -4.32
CA VAL A 157 -0.37 2.44 -3.12
C VAL A 157 -1.39 2.05 -2.06
N VAL A 158 -0.99 1.16 -1.16
CA VAL A 158 -1.72 0.87 0.07
C VAL A 158 -0.96 1.51 1.21
N ILE A 159 -1.58 2.48 1.86
CA ILE A 159 -1.00 3.19 3.02
C ILE A 159 -1.86 2.99 4.26
N ARG A 160 -1.31 3.22 5.43
CA ARG A 160 -2.10 3.40 6.65
C ARG A 160 -2.76 4.77 6.58
N SER A 161 -4.00 4.87 7.04
CA SER A 161 -4.66 6.17 7.12
C SER A 161 -3.91 7.12 8.04
N PHE A 162 -3.37 6.59 9.15
CA PHE A 162 -2.53 7.30 10.12
C PHE A 162 -1.37 6.41 10.54
N VAL A 163 -0.29 6.98 11.04
CA VAL A 163 0.93 6.24 11.42
C VAL A 163 0.65 5.18 12.49
N ASP A 164 -0.24 5.45 13.42
CA ASP A 164 -0.60 4.60 14.56
C ASP A 164 -1.86 3.75 14.34
N LYS A 165 -2.61 3.97 13.24
CA LYS A 165 -3.84 3.23 12.95
C LYS A 165 -3.63 2.18 11.86
N SER A 166 -4.27 1.04 12.04
CA SER A 166 -4.17 -0.10 11.12
C SER A 166 -5.16 -0.06 9.95
N TYR A 167 -5.91 1.04 9.78
CA TYR A 167 -6.80 1.21 8.63
C TYR A 167 -5.98 1.39 7.36
N LEU A 168 -6.17 0.47 6.42
CA LEU A 168 -5.53 0.54 5.11
C LEU A 168 -6.39 1.38 4.16
N HIS A 169 -5.71 2.22 3.39
CA HIS A 169 -6.31 3.13 2.42
C HIS A 169 -5.58 3.02 1.08
N PHE A 170 -6.35 3.06 -0.01
CA PHE A 170 -5.79 3.16 -1.35
C PHE A 170 -5.70 4.62 -1.74
N ALA A 171 -4.51 5.04 -2.14
CA ALA A 171 -4.26 6.35 -2.74
C ALA A 171 -3.41 6.20 -3.99
N THR A 172 -3.35 7.21 -4.84
CA THR A 172 -2.55 7.16 -6.06
C THR A 172 -1.40 8.15 -5.98
N VAL A 173 -0.17 7.65 -6.01
CA VAL A 173 1.03 8.50 -6.12
C VAL A 173 1.15 8.99 -7.54
N THR A 174 1.32 10.30 -7.70
CA THR A 174 1.41 11.00 -8.98
C THR A 174 2.71 11.75 -9.16
N GLY A 175 3.50 11.90 -8.09
CA GLY A 175 4.78 12.57 -8.14
C GLY A 175 5.58 12.43 -6.86
N TYR A 176 6.80 12.91 -6.91
CA TYR A 176 7.70 12.97 -5.76
C TYR A 176 8.76 14.05 -5.98
N ASP A 177 9.39 14.47 -4.90
CA ASP A 177 10.68 15.17 -4.87
C ASP A 177 11.58 14.58 -3.79
N GLU A 178 12.62 15.30 -3.40
CA GLU A 178 13.58 14.86 -2.38
C GLU A 178 12.98 14.84 -0.97
N GLU A 179 11.96 15.67 -0.73
CA GLU A 179 11.35 15.87 0.59
C GLU A 179 9.95 15.29 0.71
N LYS A 180 9.20 15.17 -0.41
CA LYS A 180 7.76 14.95 -0.40
C LYS A 180 7.31 13.93 -1.45
N VAL A 181 6.15 13.35 -1.18
CA VAL A 181 5.39 12.49 -2.12
C VAL A 181 4.03 13.15 -2.36
N TYR A 182 3.62 13.17 -3.61
CA TYR A 182 2.40 13.82 -4.10
C TYR A 182 1.37 12.78 -4.50
N LEU A 183 0.14 12.93 -3.99
CA LEU A 183 -0.92 11.94 -4.17
C LEU A 183 -2.20 12.58 -4.72
N ALA A 184 -2.86 11.84 -5.61
CA ALA A 184 -4.28 11.97 -5.84
C ALA A 184 -5.01 11.07 -4.82
N ASP A 185 -5.69 11.70 -3.88
CA ASP A 185 -6.35 11.05 -2.76
C ASP A 185 -7.84 11.36 -2.77
N SER A 186 -8.66 10.36 -2.46
CA SER A 186 -10.11 10.48 -2.47
C SER A 186 -10.70 10.90 -1.13
N ILE A 187 -9.90 11.05 -0.08
CA ILE A 187 -10.36 11.56 1.21
C ILE A 187 -10.20 13.09 1.23
N GLN A 188 -11.31 13.80 1.37
CA GLN A 188 -11.33 15.26 1.34
C GLN A 188 -10.70 15.90 2.58
N SER A 189 -10.85 15.27 3.74
CA SER A 189 -10.31 15.76 5.00
C SER A 189 -9.39 14.74 5.64
N TRP A 190 -8.09 14.95 5.52
CA TRP A 190 -7.11 14.27 6.36
C TRP A 190 -6.97 15.07 7.64
N VAL A 191 -7.70 14.69 8.66
CA VAL A 191 -7.46 15.19 10.00
C VAL A 191 -6.31 14.37 10.57
N ASN A 192 -5.12 14.95 10.64
CA ASN A 192 -4.07 14.40 11.49
C ASN A 192 -4.57 14.53 12.94
N VAL A 193 -4.56 13.46 13.67
CA VAL A 193 -4.80 13.49 15.11
C VAL A 193 -3.50 13.20 15.84
N ASP A 194 -3.24 13.91 16.92
CA ASP A 194 -2.14 13.63 17.81
C ASP A 194 -2.37 12.31 18.58
N LYS A 195 -1.41 11.94 19.41
CA LYS A 195 -1.50 10.74 20.27
C LYS A 195 -2.72 10.74 21.21
N ASP A 196 -3.28 11.91 21.48
CA ASP A 196 -4.40 12.11 22.41
C ASP A 196 -5.74 12.20 21.65
N GLY A 197 -5.72 12.11 20.30
CA GLY A 197 -6.90 12.13 19.45
C GLY A 197 -7.38 13.53 19.06
N ASN A 198 -6.62 14.60 19.37
CA ASN A 198 -6.96 15.96 18.96
C ASN A 198 -6.59 16.18 17.49
N ALA A 199 -7.44 16.88 16.77
CA ALA A 199 -7.15 17.26 15.39
C ALA A 199 -5.91 18.17 15.34
N ILE A 200 -4.85 17.68 14.71
CA ILE A 200 -3.75 18.52 14.24
C ILE A 200 -4.20 19.06 12.89
N GLU A 201 -3.95 20.35 12.65
CA GLU A 201 -4.32 21.01 11.40
C GLU A 201 -4.06 20.10 10.18
N PRO A 202 -5.03 20.01 9.25
CA PRO A 202 -4.90 19.11 8.12
C PRO A 202 -3.62 19.49 7.35
N ALA A 203 -2.77 18.50 7.13
CA ALA A 203 -1.72 18.59 6.12
C ALA A 203 -2.36 18.55 4.71
N LEU A 204 -3.45 19.26 4.53
CA LEU A 204 -3.96 19.70 3.26
C LEU A 204 -3.18 20.96 2.93
N ASP A 205 -2.12 20.78 2.17
CA ASP A 205 -1.79 21.82 1.21
C ASP A 205 -3.07 22.02 0.40
N THR A 206 -3.84 23.02 0.78
CA THR A 206 -5.05 23.44 0.06
C THR A 206 -4.69 23.46 -1.40
N ALA A 207 -5.49 22.80 -2.21
CA ALA A 207 -5.29 22.65 -3.64
C ALA A 207 -4.60 23.90 -4.20
N PRO A 208 -3.40 23.78 -4.79
CA PRO A 208 -2.67 24.94 -5.24
C PRO A 208 -3.56 25.74 -6.18
N THR A 209 -3.68 27.01 -5.91
CA THR A 209 -4.50 27.96 -6.67
C THR A 209 -3.96 28.26 -8.06
N SER A 210 -2.87 27.63 -8.47
CA SER A 210 -2.24 27.84 -9.78
C SER A 210 -1.85 26.51 -10.43
N GLY A 211 -2.25 26.32 -11.67
CA GLY A 211 -1.84 25.36 -12.74
C GLY A 211 -1.14 24.01 -12.45
N GLU A 212 -0.46 23.85 -11.34
CA GLU A 212 0.18 22.61 -10.89
C GLU A 212 -0.80 21.61 -10.26
N SER A 213 -1.99 22.04 -9.91
CA SER A 213 -2.97 21.27 -9.10
C SER A 213 -3.67 20.12 -9.83
N VAL A 214 -3.36 19.92 -11.09
CA VAL A 214 -3.95 18.80 -11.86
C VAL A 214 -3.36 17.44 -11.48
N TYR A 215 -2.23 17.43 -10.80
CA TYR A 215 -1.47 16.20 -10.51
C TYR A 215 -1.78 15.61 -9.15
N TYR A 216 -2.03 16.43 -8.15
CA TYR A 216 -2.19 15.99 -6.76
C TYR A 216 -3.12 16.92 -5.98
N ASN A 217 -3.74 16.37 -4.95
CA ASN A 217 -4.52 17.10 -3.96
C ASN A 217 -4.04 16.83 -2.51
N ARG A 218 -2.99 16.03 -2.35
CA ARG A 218 -2.38 15.73 -1.06
C ARG A 218 -0.87 15.62 -1.18
N THR A 219 -0.17 16.16 -0.21
CA THR A 219 1.29 16.08 -0.08
C THR A 219 1.64 15.43 1.25
N ILE A 220 2.60 14.52 1.25
CA ILE A 220 3.09 13.86 2.45
C ILE A 220 4.62 13.96 2.48
N PRO A 221 5.25 14.37 3.61
CA PRO A 221 6.69 14.30 3.77
C PRO A 221 7.21 12.89 3.49
N LEU A 222 8.33 12.76 2.79
CA LEU A 222 8.84 11.46 2.31
C LEU A 222 9.02 10.44 3.43
N GLU A 223 9.54 10.85 4.57
CA GLU A 223 9.78 9.95 5.70
C GLU A 223 8.47 9.52 6.37
N GLU A 224 7.47 10.39 6.40
CA GLU A 224 6.13 10.03 6.86
C GLU A 224 5.45 9.08 5.88
N PHE A 225 5.52 9.37 4.58
CA PHE A 225 5.01 8.46 3.55
C PHE A 225 5.60 7.05 3.68
N LYS A 226 6.91 6.92 3.88
CA LYS A 226 7.55 5.62 4.09
C LYS A 226 7.00 4.88 5.31
N LYS A 227 6.71 5.59 6.40
CA LYS A 227 6.08 5.02 7.61
C LYS A 227 4.64 4.56 7.32
N LEU A 228 3.83 5.39 6.67
CA LEU A 228 2.45 5.07 6.29
C LEU A 228 2.40 3.90 5.29
N TRP A 229 3.34 3.85 4.36
CA TRP A 229 3.42 2.83 3.33
C TRP A 229 3.95 1.48 3.84
N ASN A 230 4.62 1.47 4.99
CA ASN A 230 5.03 0.23 5.65
C ASN A 230 3.84 -0.45 6.31
N THR A 231 3.05 -1.17 5.51
CA THR A 231 1.79 -1.81 5.92
C THR A 231 1.96 -3.22 6.48
N SER A 232 3.20 -3.75 6.58
CA SER A 232 3.42 -5.07 7.16
C SER A 232 2.99 -5.12 8.63
N MET A 233 2.38 -6.23 9.01
CA MET A 233 1.97 -6.53 10.38
C MET A 233 2.09 -8.04 10.63
N LEU A 234 1.97 -8.47 11.89
CA LEU A 234 2.10 -9.88 12.26
C LEU A 234 1.18 -10.80 11.46
N LYS A 235 -0.03 -10.33 11.12
CA LYS A 235 -1.00 -11.08 10.31
C LYS A 235 -0.68 -11.07 8.81
N MET A 236 0.16 -10.14 8.34
CA MET A 236 0.50 -9.96 6.94
C MET A 236 2.00 -9.58 6.80
N PRO A 237 2.92 -10.45 7.19
CA PRO A 237 4.35 -10.09 7.31
C PRO A 237 5.02 -9.76 5.97
N LEU A 238 4.57 -10.37 4.88
CA LEU A 238 5.12 -10.13 3.54
C LEU A 238 4.45 -8.99 2.79
N TYR A 239 3.35 -8.44 3.32
CA TYR A 239 2.57 -7.37 2.67
C TYR A 239 3.08 -5.99 3.10
N ARG A 240 4.34 -5.73 2.75
CA ARG A 240 5.04 -4.48 3.06
C ARG A 240 5.17 -3.62 1.81
N ASN A 241 4.99 -2.32 1.94
CA ASN A 241 5.17 -1.36 0.85
C ASN A 241 4.43 -1.78 -0.42
N MET A 242 3.13 -2.04 -0.26
CA MET A 242 2.30 -2.53 -1.37
C MET A 242 2.01 -1.42 -2.37
N PHE A 243 2.12 -1.75 -3.65
CA PHE A 243 1.74 -0.87 -4.76
C PHE A 243 1.30 -1.67 -5.98
N TYR A 244 0.60 -0.98 -6.89
CA TYR A 244 0.05 -1.59 -8.09
C TYR A 244 0.59 -0.91 -9.32
N VAL A 245 1.02 -1.72 -10.29
CA VAL A 245 1.64 -1.29 -11.53
C VAL A 245 0.84 -1.79 -12.70
N MET A 246 0.43 -0.87 -13.55
CA MET A 246 -0.17 -1.15 -14.85
C MET A 246 0.95 -1.52 -15.85
N LYS A 247 0.75 -2.59 -16.61
CA LYS A 247 1.70 -3.10 -17.61
C LYS A 247 1.21 -2.82 -19.02
#